data_72f996fe25753af971c1d0c625053275
#
_entry.id   72f996fe25753af971c1d0c625053275
#
_cell.length_a   1.000
_cell.length_b   1.000
_cell.length_c   1.000
_cell.angle_alpha   90.00
_cell.angle_beta   90.00
_cell.angle_gamma   90.00
#
_symmetry.space_group_name_H-M   'P 1'
#
loop_
_entity.id
_entity.type
_entity.pdbx_description
1 polymer ?
#
loop_
_entity_poly.entity_id
_entity_poly.type
_entity_poly.pdbx_seq_one_letter_code
_entity_poly.pdbx_strand_id
1 'polypeptide(L)'
;MLGNMLTGWCDNQLNILPVPQKIEMGEGTFLVKKGLTIVSSDAKDFSANFLQDKLEPLFDFPINLSRQSVNDGYISFVIDKSLPEEGYRLDVSTKGITIASADEAGKYYGVQTLLQLFPSEVYSGERLRLKEFPMEVVTVEDAPRFGYRGFMLDVSRTFFELDYLKSYIDWMSFHKLNKLHLHLTDDNGWRIEIKKYPELTRKGAWRGKNELIPPTYLSGADRYGGYYTQKEMKELIAYAQRRNVMIIPEFDLPGHALSSTAVFGNVTCGTHTDKPSACGEFDNVWCVGKESNYRIIEDIIKEL
;
A
#
# COMPACT_ATOMS: atom_id res chain seq x y z
N MET A 1 11.57 32.66 -31.90
CA MET A 1 12.54 31.66 -31.47
C MET A 1 12.00 30.99 -30.20
N LEU A 2 11.13 30.00 -30.36
CA LEU A 2 10.58 29.14 -29.31
C LEU A 2 10.62 27.70 -29.86
N GLY A 3 11.82 27.23 -30.02
CA GLY A 3 12.10 25.90 -30.50
C GLY A 3 13.11 25.23 -29.55
N ASN A 4 12.83 24.00 -29.17
CA ASN A 4 13.72 23.07 -28.48
C ASN A 4 13.85 23.19 -26.94
N MET A 5 12.75 22.92 -26.21
CA MET A 5 12.83 22.48 -24.81
C MET A 5 11.92 21.26 -24.52
N LEU A 6 11.72 20.34 -25.46
CA LEU A 6 10.95 19.11 -25.28
C LEU A 6 11.66 17.85 -25.81
N THR A 7 12.99 17.82 -25.81
CA THR A 7 13.76 16.63 -26.18
C THR A 7 14.61 16.15 -25.00
N GLY A 8 13.98 15.81 -23.92
CA GLY A 8 14.60 15.22 -22.72
C GLY A 8 13.78 14.10 -22.11
N TRP A 9 12.82 13.56 -22.83
CA TRP A 9 12.22 12.27 -22.46
C TRP A 9 13.16 11.21 -23.03
N CYS A 10 13.92 10.61 -22.13
CA CYS A 10 14.78 9.47 -22.40
C CYS A 10 14.04 8.48 -23.31
N ASP A 11 14.69 8.02 -24.37
CA ASP A 11 14.36 6.78 -25.08
C ASP A 11 14.52 5.61 -24.09
N ASN A 12 13.59 5.50 -23.16
CA ASN A 12 13.54 4.41 -22.23
C ASN A 12 12.93 3.23 -22.98
N GLN A 13 13.76 2.39 -23.56
CA GLN A 13 13.32 1.19 -24.26
C GLN A 13 12.55 0.23 -23.34
N LEU A 14 12.62 0.46 -22.01
CA LEU A 14 11.92 -0.32 -20.99
C LEU A 14 10.84 0.53 -20.33
N ASN A 15 9.62 0.02 -20.29
CA ASN A 15 8.45 0.67 -19.65
C ASN A 15 8.44 0.41 -18.14
N ILE A 16 9.37 1.00 -17.38
CA ILE A 16 9.47 0.88 -15.92
C ILE A 16 8.87 2.13 -15.27
N LEU A 17 7.96 1.94 -14.31
CA LEU A 17 7.31 2.98 -13.53
C LEU A 17 7.44 2.71 -12.01
N PRO A 18 7.86 3.69 -11.20
CA PRO A 18 8.42 5.00 -11.59
C PRO A 18 9.69 4.85 -12.43
N VAL A 19 9.98 5.86 -13.27
CA VAL A 19 11.19 5.83 -14.10
C VAL A 19 12.42 5.81 -13.20
N PRO A 20 13.30 4.78 -13.32
CA PRO A 20 14.50 4.67 -12.51
C PRO A 20 15.50 5.81 -12.78
N GLN A 21 16.40 6.04 -11.82
CA GLN A 21 17.45 7.06 -11.97
C GLN A 21 18.42 6.74 -13.12
N LYS A 22 18.70 5.45 -13.36
CA LYS A 22 19.62 5.01 -14.40
C LYS A 22 19.19 3.69 -15.00
N ILE A 23 19.28 3.57 -16.32
CA ILE A 23 19.08 2.34 -17.08
C ILE A 23 20.22 2.25 -18.11
N GLU A 24 20.94 1.16 -18.12
CA GLU A 24 21.99 0.85 -19.09
C GLU A 24 21.68 -0.49 -19.76
N MET A 25 21.43 -0.44 -21.07
CA MET A 25 21.23 -1.66 -21.86
C MET A 25 22.58 -2.30 -22.14
N GLY A 26 22.64 -3.61 -21.97
CA GLY A 26 23.81 -4.43 -22.29
C GLY A 26 23.60 -5.25 -23.57
N GLU A 27 24.58 -6.04 -23.92
CA GLU A 27 24.49 -6.95 -25.08
C GLU A 27 24.10 -8.36 -24.66
N GLY A 28 23.21 -8.97 -25.42
CA GLY A 28 22.74 -10.34 -25.19
C GLY A 28 21.39 -10.46 -24.54
N THR A 29 21.01 -11.69 -24.22
CA THR A 29 19.70 -12.02 -23.67
C THR A 29 19.86 -13.07 -22.56
N PHE A 30 19.15 -12.90 -21.47
CA PHE A 30 18.93 -13.94 -20.46
C PHE A 30 17.67 -14.71 -20.81
N LEU A 31 17.77 -16.03 -20.88
CA LEU A 31 16.64 -16.89 -21.15
C LEU A 31 16.10 -17.48 -19.85
N VAL A 32 14.96 -16.95 -19.39
CA VAL A 32 14.18 -17.54 -18.31
C VAL A 32 13.55 -18.83 -18.81
N LYS A 33 13.94 -19.97 -18.24
CA LYS A 33 13.52 -21.32 -18.68
C LYS A 33 13.48 -22.28 -17.50
N LYS A 34 13.04 -23.51 -17.75
CA LYS A 34 13.01 -24.59 -16.77
C LYS A 34 14.38 -24.72 -16.06
N GLY A 35 14.33 -24.75 -14.73
CA GLY A 35 15.52 -24.76 -13.88
C GLY A 35 15.85 -23.41 -13.26
N LEU A 36 15.10 -22.33 -13.60
CA LEU A 36 15.26 -21.06 -12.93
C LEU A 36 15.19 -21.23 -11.40
N THR A 37 16.18 -20.67 -10.70
CA THR A 37 16.30 -20.79 -9.26
C THR A 37 16.45 -19.43 -8.60
N ILE A 38 15.53 -19.10 -7.71
CA ILE A 38 15.66 -17.94 -6.82
C ILE A 38 16.53 -18.35 -5.65
N VAL A 39 17.63 -17.62 -5.44
CA VAL A 39 18.62 -17.90 -4.40
C VAL A 39 18.45 -16.91 -3.26
N SER A 40 18.05 -17.40 -2.09
CA SER A 40 17.99 -16.62 -0.86
C SER A 40 18.53 -17.43 0.31
N SER A 41 19.35 -16.80 1.16
CA SER A 41 19.90 -17.43 2.37
C SER A 41 18.86 -17.74 3.44
N ASP A 42 17.73 -17.03 3.42
CA ASP A 42 16.59 -17.22 4.33
C ASP A 42 15.38 -17.79 3.59
N ALA A 43 14.90 -18.97 4.01
CA ALA A 43 13.69 -19.59 3.47
C ALA A 43 12.40 -18.75 3.74
N LYS A 44 12.45 -17.83 4.69
CA LYS A 44 11.34 -16.92 5.02
C LYS A 44 11.49 -15.54 4.38
N ASP A 45 12.46 -15.37 3.49
CA ASP A 45 12.65 -14.13 2.75
C ASP A 45 11.38 -13.78 1.98
N PHE A 46 10.72 -12.70 2.41
CA PHE A 46 9.45 -12.28 1.82
C PHE A 46 9.62 -11.91 0.35
N SER A 47 10.68 -11.20 -0.02
CA SER A 47 10.94 -10.78 -1.40
C SER A 47 11.14 -11.96 -2.35
N ALA A 48 11.88 -12.99 -1.89
CA ALA A 48 12.10 -14.21 -2.66
C ALA A 48 10.80 -15.01 -2.86
N ASN A 49 10.04 -15.22 -1.78
CA ASN A 49 8.77 -15.93 -1.86
C ASN A 49 7.74 -15.16 -2.69
N PHE A 50 7.65 -13.84 -2.50
CA PHE A 50 6.77 -12.98 -3.29
C PHE A 50 7.10 -13.04 -4.80
N LEU A 51 8.39 -13.01 -5.15
CA LEU A 51 8.83 -13.14 -6.54
C LEU A 51 8.44 -14.51 -7.11
N GLN A 52 8.66 -15.61 -6.35
CA GLN A 52 8.25 -16.94 -6.75
C GLN A 52 6.74 -17.00 -7.03
N ASP A 53 5.92 -16.56 -6.08
CA ASP A 53 4.46 -16.57 -6.19
C ASP A 53 3.97 -15.78 -7.43
N LYS A 54 4.65 -14.69 -7.79
CA LYS A 54 4.33 -13.87 -8.96
C LYS A 54 4.77 -14.51 -10.28
N LEU A 55 5.88 -15.22 -10.30
CA LEU A 55 6.41 -15.82 -11.53
C LEU A 55 5.79 -17.19 -11.85
N GLU A 56 5.43 -18.00 -10.86
CA GLU A 56 4.90 -19.34 -11.08
C GLU A 56 3.69 -19.41 -12.04
N PRO A 57 2.72 -18.47 -11.99
CA PRO A 57 1.62 -18.50 -12.95
C PRO A 57 2.03 -18.28 -14.41
N LEU A 58 3.15 -17.61 -14.66
CA LEU A 58 3.61 -17.29 -16.01
C LEU A 58 4.15 -18.52 -16.76
N PHE A 59 4.70 -19.50 -16.04
CA PHE A 59 5.46 -20.59 -16.65
C PHE A 59 4.77 -21.95 -16.50
N ASP A 60 5.12 -22.90 -17.39
CA ASP A 60 4.66 -24.28 -17.34
C ASP A 60 5.59 -25.19 -16.49
N PHE A 61 6.56 -24.59 -15.81
CA PHE A 61 7.51 -25.26 -14.93
C PHE A 61 7.59 -24.54 -13.55
N PRO A 62 7.97 -25.27 -12.49
CA PRO A 62 8.14 -24.68 -11.17
C PRO A 62 9.35 -23.74 -11.12
N ILE A 63 9.22 -22.67 -10.34
CA ILE A 63 10.33 -21.79 -9.98
C ILE A 63 10.95 -22.31 -8.68
N ASN A 64 12.24 -22.65 -8.71
CA ASN A 64 12.91 -23.22 -7.56
C ASN A 64 13.31 -22.14 -6.55
N LEU A 65 13.26 -22.48 -5.24
CA LEU A 65 13.91 -21.72 -4.18
C LEU A 65 15.10 -22.50 -3.63
N SER A 66 16.26 -21.86 -3.49
CA SER A 66 17.48 -22.50 -2.99
C SER A 66 18.24 -21.58 -2.04
N ARG A 67 18.92 -22.21 -1.05
CA ARG A 67 19.92 -21.51 -0.22
C ARG A 67 21.31 -21.57 -0.80
N GLN A 68 21.53 -22.43 -1.78
CA GLN A 68 22.82 -22.60 -2.42
C GLN A 68 22.83 -21.84 -3.74
N SER A 69 23.93 -21.14 -3.99
CA SER A 69 24.18 -20.48 -5.26
C SER A 69 24.25 -21.47 -6.41
N VAL A 70 23.79 -21.06 -7.58
CA VAL A 70 23.94 -21.80 -8.83
C VAL A 70 24.65 -20.90 -9.84
N ASN A 71 25.34 -21.53 -10.82
CA ASN A 71 26.20 -20.78 -11.73
C ASN A 71 25.49 -20.17 -12.92
N ASP A 72 24.25 -20.63 -13.21
CA ASP A 72 23.46 -20.20 -14.36
C ASP A 72 21.97 -20.38 -14.04
N GLY A 73 21.11 -19.58 -14.66
CA GLY A 73 19.66 -19.66 -14.46
C GLY A 73 19.21 -19.25 -13.05
N TYR A 74 19.77 -18.18 -12.50
CA TYR A 74 19.46 -17.72 -11.15
C TYR A 74 18.85 -16.32 -11.09
N ILE A 75 18.12 -16.08 -9.99
CA ILE A 75 17.81 -14.76 -9.47
C ILE A 75 18.35 -14.72 -8.04
N SER A 76 19.27 -13.81 -7.72
CA SER A 76 19.92 -13.72 -6.43
C SER A 76 19.83 -12.34 -5.80
N PHE A 77 19.93 -12.30 -4.47
CA PHE A 77 19.91 -11.07 -3.68
C PHE A 77 21.26 -10.86 -2.98
N VAL A 78 21.76 -9.62 -3.02
CA VAL A 78 23.02 -9.22 -2.39
C VAL A 78 22.78 -7.96 -1.56
N ILE A 79 23.30 -7.93 -0.34
CA ILE A 79 23.32 -6.70 0.46
C ILE A 79 24.54 -5.87 0.09
N ASP A 80 24.32 -4.67 -0.41
CA ASP A 80 25.34 -3.68 -0.74
C ASP A 80 25.07 -2.36 0.03
N LYS A 81 25.79 -2.20 1.13
CA LYS A 81 25.68 -1.02 2.01
C LYS A 81 26.24 0.26 1.41
N SER A 82 26.83 0.22 0.22
CA SER A 82 27.27 1.42 -0.49
C SER A 82 26.12 2.12 -1.24
N LEU A 83 25.02 1.41 -1.46
CA LEU A 83 23.80 1.98 -2.07
C LEU A 83 23.05 2.87 -1.06
N PRO A 84 22.30 3.87 -1.54
CA PRO A 84 21.43 4.69 -0.68
C PRO A 84 20.37 3.87 0.05
N GLU A 85 19.81 4.40 1.13
CA GLU A 85 18.66 3.83 1.82
C GLU A 85 17.49 3.60 0.84
N GLU A 86 16.81 2.45 0.95
CA GLU A 86 15.79 1.97 0.01
C GLU A 86 16.29 1.82 -1.44
N GLY A 87 17.59 2.00 -1.70
CA GLY A 87 18.20 1.91 -3.02
C GLY A 87 18.49 0.47 -3.44
N TYR A 88 18.53 0.25 -4.75
CA TYR A 88 18.87 -1.04 -5.34
C TYR A 88 19.56 -0.89 -6.69
N ARG A 89 20.29 -1.94 -7.07
CA ARG A 89 20.77 -2.18 -8.42
C ARG A 89 20.29 -3.56 -8.87
N LEU A 90 19.61 -3.58 -10.02
CA LEU A 90 19.14 -4.77 -10.71
C LEU A 90 20.04 -5.01 -11.91
N ASP A 91 20.78 -6.11 -11.92
CA ASP A 91 21.64 -6.53 -13.03
C ASP A 91 21.05 -7.79 -13.67
N VAL A 92 20.63 -7.68 -14.92
CA VAL A 92 20.28 -8.82 -15.78
C VAL A 92 21.49 -9.11 -16.66
N SER A 93 22.09 -10.28 -16.49
CA SER A 93 23.20 -10.77 -17.30
C SER A 93 22.77 -11.98 -18.13
N THR A 94 23.58 -12.45 -19.08
CA THR A 94 23.27 -13.65 -19.87
C THR A 94 23.21 -14.95 -19.04
N LYS A 95 23.66 -14.95 -17.77
CA LYS A 95 23.68 -16.10 -16.88
C LYS A 95 22.60 -16.08 -15.81
N GLY A 96 22.14 -14.90 -15.42
CA GLY A 96 21.18 -14.74 -14.33
C GLY A 96 20.97 -13.30 -13.96
N ILE A 97 20.18 -13.11 -12.91
CA ILE A 97 19.72 -11.82 -12.41
C ILE A 97 20.25 -11.63 -10.97
N THR A 98 20.79 -10.45 -10.69
CA THR A 98 21.20 -10.07 -9.34
C THR A 98 20.51 -8.78 -8.92
N ILE A 99 19.89 -8.77 -7.74
CA ILE A 99 19.38 -7.58 -7.09
C ILE A 99 20.26 -7.26 -5.89
N ALA A 100 21.10 -6.24 -6.03
CA ALA A 100 21.88 -5.67 -4.93
C ALA A 100 21.06 -4.55 -4.28
N SER A 101 21.04 -4.47 -2.94
CA SER A 101 20.26 -3.49 -2.21
C SER A 101 20.90 -3.07 -0.90
N ALA A 102 20.63 -1.84 -0.47
CA ALA A 102 21.10 -1.33 0.82
C ALA A 102 20.40 -2.01 2.01
N ASP A 103 19.11 -2.38 1.84
CA ASP A 103 18.23 -2.89 2.87
C ASP A 103 17.10 -3.75 2.26
N GLU A 104 16.21 -4.25 3.12
CA GLU A 104 15.07 -5.08 2.72
C GLU A 104 14.06 -4.30 1.84
N ALA A 105 13.91 -2.98 2.05
CA ALA A 105 13.03 -2.15 1.25
C ALA A 105 13.58 -2.00 -0.18
N GLY A 106 14.87 -1.69 -0.33
CA GLY A 106 15.54 -1.64 -1.63
C GLY A 106 15.49 -2.98 -2.36
N LYS A 107 15.68 -4.11 -1.63
CA LYS A 107 15.54 -5.46 -2.21
C LYS A 107 14.14 -5.67 -2.79
N TYR A 108 13.10 -5.32 -2.04
CA TYR A 108 11.73 -5.47 -2.48
C TYR A 108 11.40 -4.54 -3.68
N TYR A 109 11.91 -3.31 -3.68
CA TYR A 109 11.74 -2.39 -4.83
C TYR A 109 12.49 -2.88 -6.08
N GLY A 110 13.65 -3.52 -5.92
CA GLY A 110 14.33 -4.22 -7.00
C GLY A 110 13.49 -5.36 -7.58
N VAL A 111 12.80 -6.13 -6.72
CA VAL A 111 11.83 -7.15 -7.16
C VAL A 111 10.66 -6.52 -7.92
N GLN A 112 10.09 -5.41 -7.44
CA GLN A 112 9.02 -4.71 -8.17
C GLN A 112 9.47 -4.24 -9.56
N THR A 113 10.72 -3.77 -9.67
CA THR A 113 11.29 -3.40 -10.97
C THR A 113 11.52 -4.61 -11.86
N LEU A 114 12.05 -5.72 -11.32
CA LEU A 114 12.21 -6.95 -12.06
C LEU A 114 10.87 -7.48 -12.62
N LEU A 115 9.80 -7.44 -11.83
CA LEU A 115 8.48 -7.88 -12.27
C LEU A 115 7.95 -7.06 -13.45
N GLN A 116 8.32 -5.79 -13.57
CA GLN A 116 7.95 -4.95 -14.71
C GLN A 116 8.69 -5.30 -16.01
N LEU A 117 9.73 -6.13 -15.95
CA LEU A 117 10.41 -6.66 -17.13
C LEU A 117 9.74 -7.94 -17.68
N PHE A 118 8.80 -8.52 -16.94
CA PHE A 118 7.98 -9.65 -17.36
C PHE A 118 6.69 -9.18 -18.05
N PRO A 119 5.93 -10.08 -18.71
CA PRO A 119 4.61 -9.75 -19.24
C PRO A 119 3.66 -9.21 -18.18
N SER A 120 2.76 -8.31 -18.55
CA SER A 120 1.81 -7.64 -17.63
C SER A 120 0.93 -8.61 -16.84
N GLU A 121 0.75 -9.81 -17.34
CA GLU A 121 -0.01 -10.91 -16.72
C GLU A 121 0.58 -11.35 -15.37
N VAL A 122 1.85 -11.00 -15.08
CA VAL A 122 2.47 -11.20 -13.76
C VAL A 122 1.68 -10.52 -12.63
N TYR A 123 0.93 -9.47 -12.94
CA TYR A 123 0.10 -8.74 -11.99
C TYR A 123 -1.34 -9.27 -11.91
N SER A 124 -1.89 -9.82 -13.00
CA SER A 124 -3.24 -10.39 -13.02
C SER A 124 -3.31 -11.78 -12.38
N GLY A 125 -2.17 -12.48 -12.28
CA GLY A 125 -2.12 -13.89 -11.89
C GLY A 125 -2.66 -14.84 -12.97
N GLU A 126 -2.81 -14.36 -14.19
CA GLU A 126 -3.20 -15.17 -15.33
C GLU A 126 -2.13 -16.20 -15.67
N ARG A 127 -2.55 -17.42 -15.99
CA ARG A 127 -1.64 -18.50 -16.33
C ARG A 127 -1.29 -18.51 -17.81
N LEU A 128 -0.07 -18.09 -18.16
CA LEU A 128 0.40 -18.03 -19.54
C LEU A 128 0.99 -19.36 -20.03
N ARG A 129 1.54 -20.19 -19.13
CA ARG A 129 2.22 -21.46 -19.44
C ARG A 129 3.37 -21.30 -20.43
N LEU A 130 4.16 -20.25 -20.26
CA LEU A 130 5.36 -20.02 -21.07
C LEU A 130 6.38 -21.13 -20.82
N LYS A 131 7.02 -21.62 -21.88
CA LYS A 131 8.14 -22.58 -21.79
C LYS A 131 9.45 -21.86 -21.53
N GLU A 132 9.56 -20.63 -22.00
CA GLU A 132 10.71 -19.75 -21.83
C GLU A 132 10.29 -18.29 -22.03
N PHE A 133 11.11 -17.37 -21.52
CA PHE A 133 10.92 -15.94 -21.71
C PHE A 133 12.29 -15.26 -21.88
N PRO A 134 12.56 -14.61 -23.02
CA PRO A 134 13.80 -13.85 -23.23
C PRO A 134 13.73 -12.50 -22.53
N MET A 135 14.75 -12.14 -21.80
CA MET A 135 14.90 -10.86 -21.12
C MET A 135 16.21 -10.22 -21.59
N GLU A 136 16.14 -8.96 -22.00
CA GLU A 136 17.32 -8.22 -22.43
C GLU A 136 18.30 -8.02 -21.28
N VAL A 137 19.59 -8.03 -21.58
CA VAL A 137 20.64 -7.69 -20.60
C VAL A 137 20.55 -6.21 -20.30
N VAL A 138 20.37 -5.89 -19.01
CA VAL A 138 20.17 -4.51 -18.55
C VAL A 138 20.66 -4.34 -17.13
N THR A 139 21.21 -3.18 -16.82
CA THR A 139 21.44 -2.71 -15.45
C THR A 139 20.49 -1.55 -15.16
N VAL A 140 19.78 -1.66 -14.05
CA VAL A 140 18.90 -0.61 -13.53
C VAL A 140 19.38 -0.20 -12.14
N GLU A 141 19.67 1.09 -11.95
CA GLU A 141 19.99 1.65 -10.63
C GLU A 141 18.90 2.66 -10.24
N ASP A 142 18.39 2.51 -9.02
CA ASP A 142 17.36 3.40 -8.53
C ASP A 142 17.39 3.55 -7.00
N ALA A 143 16.97 4.70 -6.54
CA ALA A 143 16.75 5.01 -5.13
C ALA A 143 15.69 6.11 -5.02
N PRO A 144 14.88 6.13 -3.95
CA PRO A 144 13.86 7.14 -3.83
C PRO A 144 14.45 8.54 -3.66
N ARG A 145 13.87 9.50 -4.40
CA ARG A 145 14.22 10.92 -4.26
C ARG A 145 13.67 11.54 -2.97
N PHE A 146 12.51 11.01 -2.51
CA PHE A 146 11.82 11.48 -1.31
C PHE A 146 11.58 10.32 -0.34
N GLY A 147 11.87 10.52 0.94
CA GLY A 147 11.62 9.54 2.00
C GLY A 147 10.13 9.33 2.28
N TYR A 148 9.30 10.37 2.10
CA TYR A 148 7.84 10.27 2.20
C TYR A 148 7.22 10.22 0.80
N ARG A 149 6.59 9.09 0.47
CA ARG A 149 5.88 8.87 -0.79
C ARG A 149 4.50 8.30 -0.46
N GLY A 150 3.60 9.21 -0.09
CA GLY A 150 2.32 8.85 0.50
C GLY A 150 1.13 9.05 -0.41
N PHE A 151 0.07 8.33 -0.06
CA PHE A 151 -1.28 8.53 -0.58
C PHE A 151 -2.28 8.46 0.57
N MET A 152 -3.36 9.25 0.50
CA MET A 152 -4.44 9.23 1.48
C MET A 152 -5.67 8.56 0.88
N LEU A 153 -6.33 7.71 1.67
CA LEU A 153 -7.61 7.10 1.31
C LEU A 153 -8.63 7.41 2.40
N ASP A 154 -9.72 8.05 1.99
CA ASP A 154 -10.86 8.33 2.85
C ASP A 154 -11.81 7.12 2.88
N VAL A 155 -11.73 6.37 3.96
CA VAL A 155 -12.59 5.21 4.22
C VAL A 155 -13.80 5.57 5.08
N SER A 156 -13.87 6.81 5.60
CA SER A 156 -14.98 7.30 6.37
C SER A 156 -16.18 7.67 5.49
N ARG A 157 -15.96 8.52 4.48
CA ARG A 157 -17.03 8.92 3.55
C ARG A 157 -17.46 7.74 2.69
N THR A 158 -16.52 6.89 2.29
CA THR A 158 -16.82 5.66 1.55
C THR A 158 -16.11 4.48 2.19
N PHE A 159 -16.87 3.53 2.73
CA PHE A 159 -16.31 2.33 3.31
C PHE A 159 -15.81 1.38 2.22
N PHE A 160 -14.61 0.86 2.37
CA PHE A 160 -14.03 -0.17 1.53
C PHE A 160 -13.71 -1.42 2.35
N GLU A 161 -13.99 -2.58 1.78
CA GLU A 161 -13.68 -3.86 2.40
C GLU A 161 -12.15 -4.07 2.52
N LEU A 162 -11.74 -4.91 3.47
CA LEU A 162 -10.33 -5.16 3.77
C LEU A 162 -9.52 -5.62 2.54
N ASP A 163 -10.12 -6.45 1.68
CA ASP A 163 -9.44 -6.96 0.47
C ASP A 163 -9.19 -5.85 -0.56
N TYR A 164 -10.07 -4.83 -0.61
CA TYR A 164 -9.80 -3.65 -1.43
C TYR A 164 -8.59 -2.87 -0.90
N LEU A 165 -8.47 -2.70 0.43
CA LEU A 165 -7.31 -2.04 1.04
C LEU A 165 -6.01 -2.81 0.77
N LYS A 166 -6.04 -4.14 0.82
CA LYS A 166 -4.89 -4.98 0.44
C LYS A 166 -4.49 -4.77 -1.01
N SER A 167 -5.46 -4.77 -1.93
CA SER A 167 -5.21 -4.48 -3.35
C SER A 167 -4.65 -3.08 -3.56
N TYR A 168 -5.15 -2.10 -2.80
CA TYR A 168 -4.65 -0.73 -2.85
C TYR A 168 -3.19 -0.63 -2.39
N ILE A 169 -2.82 -1.36 -1.32
CA ILE A 169 -1.44 -1.47 -0.84
C ILE A 169 -0.55 -2.16 -1.89
N ASP A 170 -1.04 -3.17 -2.60
CA ASP A 170 -0.30 -3.81 -3.68
C ASP A 170 0.04 -2.82 -4.80
N TRP A 171 -0.92 -1.99 -5.21
CA TRP A 171 -0.69 -0.93 -6.20
C TRP A 171 0.27 0.16 -5.70
N MET A 172 0.14 0.58 -4.44
CA MET A 172 1.09 1.51 -3.83
C MET A 172 2.51 0.95 -3.86
N SER A 173 2.67 -0.29 -3.48
CA SER A 173 3.93 -1.02 -3.46
C SER A 173 4.53 -1.16 -4.86
N PHE A 174 3.72 -1.47 -5.87
CA PHE A 174 4.13 -1.50 -7.28
C PHE A 174 4.75 -0.16 -7.71
N HIS A 175 4.14 0.96 -7.30
CA HIS A 175 4.64 2.31 -7.57
C HIS A 175 5.69 2.81 -6.56
N LYS A 176 6.18 1.93 -5.68
CA LYS A 176 7.18 2.25 -4.63
C LYS A 176 6.73 3.38 -3.67
N LEU A 177 5.40 3.56 -3.49
CA LEU A 177 4.83 4.41 -2.45
C LEU A 177 4.94 3.69 -1.10
N ASN A 178 5.25 4.45 -0.03
CA ASN A 178 5.59 3.85 1.27
C ASN A 178 4.76 4.35 2.46
N LYS A 179 3.77 5.23 2.25
CA LYS A 179 2.90 5.75 3.32
C LYS A 179 1.45 5.72 2.87
N LEU A 180 0.62 4.91 3.53
CA LEU A 180 -0.83 4.93 3.36
C LEU A 180 -1.46 5.67 4.54
N HIS A 181 -1.96 6.85 4.28
CA HIS A 181 -2.74 7.62 5.24
C HIS A 181 -4.21 7.19 5.14
N LEU A 182 -4.74 6.58 6.19
CA LEU A 182 -6.14 6.16 6.28
C LEU A 182 -6.94 7.15 7.11
N HIS A 183 -7.85 7.85 6.47
CA HIS A 183 -8.82 8.72 7.12
C HIS A 183 -9.99 7.87 7.63
N LEU A 184 -9.90 7.46 8.91
CA LEU A 184 -10.74 6.41 9.51
C LEU A 184 -12.05 6.94 10.08
N THR A 185 -12.12 8.23 10.39
CA THR A 185 -13.31 8.81 11.05
C THR A 185 -13.64 10.17 10.51
N ASP A 186 -14.93 10.42 10.31
CA ASP A 186 -15.50 11.69 9.92
C ASP A 186 -17.00 11.73 10.27
N ASP A 187 -17.73 12.76 9.83
CA ASP A 187 -19.18 12.88 10.01
C ASP A 187 -19.95 11.65 9.53
N ASN A 188 -19.45 10.99 8.48
CA ASN A 188 -20.16 9.96 7.72
C ASN A 188 -19.92 8.54 8.21
N GLY A 189 -18.99 8.35 9.15
CA GLY A 189 -18.75 7.05 9.74
C GLY A 189 -17.46 6.93 10.55
N TRP A 190 -17.53 6.10 11.58
CA TRP A 190 -16.41 5.69 12.43
C TRP A 190 -15.95 4.30 12.03
N ARG A 191 -14.73 4.13 11.51
CA ARG A 191 -14.30 2.91 10.82
C ARG A 191 -13.33 2.02 11.60
N ILE A 192 -13.00 2.34 12.85
CA ILE A 192 -12.06 1.55 13.66
C ILE A 192 -12.70 1.09 14.97
N GLU A 193 -12.56 -0.20 15.30
CA GLU A 193 -13.05 -0.76 16.55
C GLU A 193 -12.31 -0.17 17.75
N ILE A 194 -13.08 0.38 18.71
CA ILE A 194 -12.63 0.77 20.04
C ILE A 194 -13.40 -0.06 21.05
N LYS A 195 -12.75 -1.04 21.67
CA LYS A 195 -13.40 -2.02 22.57
C LYS A 195 -14.03 -1.38 23.78
N LYS A 196 -13.40 -0.31 24.30
CA LYS A 196 -13.95 0.45 25.40
C LYS A 196 -15.21 1.22 25.03
N TYR A 197 -15.37 1.56 23.78
CA TYR A 197 -16.52 2.32 23.26
C TYR A 197 -17.18 1.62 22.05
N PRO A 198 -17.77 0.43 22.24
CA PRO A 198 -18.26 -0.41 21.14
C PRO A 198 -19.39 0.25 20.33
N GLU A 199 -20.09 1.24 20.91
CA GLU A 199 -21.14 1.98 20.21
C GLU A 199 -20.59 2.80 19.01
N LEU A 200 -19.30 3.19 19.04
CA LEU A 200 -18.65 3.88 17.94
C LEU A 200 -18.73 3.08 16.63
N THR A 201 -18.55 1.77 16.70
CA THR A 201 -18.69 0.90 15.53
C THR A 201 -20.06 0.31 15.36
N ARG A 202 -20.78 0.03 16.46
CA ARG A 202 -22.13 -0.53 16.37
C ARG A 202 -23.14 0.46 15.76
N LYS A 203 -23.01 1.76 16.05
CA LYS A 203 -23.89 2.83 15.59
C LYS A 203 -23.16 3.85 14.69
N GLY A 204 -22.02 4.38 15.15
CA GLY A 204 -21.26 5.41 14.47
C GLY A 204 -20.65 4.97 13.14
N ALA A 205 -20.53 3.66 12.87
CA ALA A 205 -20.05 3.15 11.59
C ALA A 205 -21.13 3.11 10.48
N TRP A 206 -22.39 3.41 10.82
CA TRP A 206 -23.52 3.18 9.93
C TRP A 206 -24.32 4.45 9.71
N ARG A 207 -24.73 4.69 8.46
CA ARG A 207 -25.62 5.78 8.08
C ARG A 207 -26.80 5.26 7.25
N GLY A 208 -27.92 5.99 7.26
CA GLY A 208 -29.13 5.60 6.54
C GLY A 208 -30.36 6.25 7.13
N LYS A 209 -31.54 6.05 6.49
CA LYS A 209 -32.79 6.67 6.93
C LYS A 209 -33.19 6.35 8.38
N ASN A 210 -32.84 5.15 8.86
CA ASN A 210 -33.18 4.67 10.21
C ASN A 210 -31.95 4.52 11.11
N GLU A 211 -30.82 5.04 10.69
CA GLU A 211 -29.57 5.02 11.46
C GLU A 211 -29.39 6.34 12.23
N LEU A 212 -28.46 6.32 13.18
CA LEU A 212 -28.11 7.50 13.98
C LEU A 212 -27.52 8.63 13.10
N ILE A 213 -26.78 8.25 12.07
CA ILE A 213 -26.22 9.16 11.07
C ILE A 213 -27.16 9.14 9.84
N PRO A 214 -27.64 10.30 9.38
CA PRO A 214 -28.52 10.37 8.22
C PRO A 214 -27.82 9.97 6.91
N PRO A 215 -28.57 9.66 5.83
CA PRO A 215 -27.98 9.40 4.52
C PRO A 215 -27.20 10.60 3.99
N THR A 216 -25.97 10.38 3.58
CA THR A 216 -25.07 11.38 3.00
C THR A 216 -24.20 10.76 1.90
N TYR A 217 -23.52 11.56 1.10
CA TYR A 217 -22.57 11.12 0.07
C TYR A 217 -23.10 9.98 -0.82
N LEU A 218 -24.30 10.14 -1.37
CA LEU A 218 -24.90 9.19 -2.33
C LEU A 218 -25.11 7.76 -1.79
N SER A 219 -25.10 7.56 -0.45
CA SER A 219 -25.37 6.23 0.13
C SER A 219 -26.82 5.78 0.01
N GLY A 220 -27.74 6.67 -0.44
CA GLY A 220 -29.16 6.34 -0.51
C GLY A 220 -29.81 6.27 0.88
N ALA A 221 -31.04 5.73 0.92
CA ALA A 221 -31.81 5.59 2.16
C ALA A 221 -31.46 4.32 2.95
N ASP A 222 -30.88 3.34 2.32
CA ASP A 222 -30.53 2.07 2.94
C ASP A 222 -29.37 2.22 3.93
N ARG A 223 -29.26 1.25 4.82
CA ARG A 223 -28.15 1.18 5.75
C ARG A 223 -26.84 0.95 5.01
N TYR A 224 -25.90 1.87 5.17
CA TYR A 224 -24.59 1.83 4.52
C TYR A 224 -23.47 2.09 5.53
N GLY A 225 -22.37 1.35 5.40
CA GLY A 225 -21.18 1.53 6.21
C GLY A 225 -20.48 0.20 6.49
N GLY A 226 -19.61 0.22 7.48
CA GLY A 226 -18.77 -0.88 7.92
C GLY A 226 -17.66 -0.34 8.81
N TYR A 227 -16.84 -1.24 9.36
CA TYR A 227 -15.69 -0.87 10.18
C TYR A 227 -14.66 -1.99 10.15
N TYR A 228 -13.45 -1.66 10.55
CA TYR A 228 -12.38 -2.63 10.73
C TYR A 228 -12.24 -2.98 12.20
N THR A 229 -12.21 -4.26 12.50
CA THR A 229 -11.85 -4.75 13.83
C THR A 229 -10.36 -4.48 14.09
N GLN A 230 -9.96 -4.42 15.36
CA GLN A 230 -8.53 -4.32 15.72
C GLN A 230 -7.71 -5.50 15.15
N LYS A 231 -8.34 -6.68 15.02
CA LYS A 231 -7.69 -7.85 14.40
C LYS A 231 -7.43 -7.62 12.92
N GLU A 232 -8.42 -7.15 12.18
CA GLU A 232 -8.30 -6.84 10.75
C GLU A 232 -7.29 -5.72 10.50
N MET A 233 -7.29 -4.68 11.35
CA MET A 233 -6.31 -3.60 11.24
C MET A 233 -4.87 -4.11 11.48
N LYS A 234 -4.65 -4.97 12.47
CA LYS A 234 -3.34 -5.60 12.70
C LYS A 234 -2.91 -6.47 11.51
N GLU A 235 -3.85 -7.20 10.92
CA GLU A 235 -3.60 -7.98 9.71
C GLU A 235 -3.20 -7.08 8.53
N LEU A 236 -3.92 -5.97 8.33
CA LEU A 236 -3.63 -4.99 7.28
C LEU A 236 -2.25 -4.34 7.48
N ILE A 237 -1.91 -3.96 8.72
CA ILE A 237 -0.60 -3.40 9.05
C ILE A 237 0.51 -4.40 8.72
N ALA A 238 0.37 -5.66 9.14
CA ALA A 238 1.36 -6.70 8.84
C ALA A 238 1.47 -6.98 7.32
N TYR A 239 0.37 -6.89 6.59
CA TYR A 239 0.34 -7.01 5.13
C TYR A 239 1.10 -5.85 4.46
N ALA A 240 0.84 -4.62 4.90
CA ALA A 240 1.47 -3.40 4.39
C ALA A 240 2.97 -3.35 4.69
N GLN A 241 3.37 -3.68 5.93
CA GLN A 241 4.78 -3.67 6.35
C GLN A 241 5.66 -4.56 5.48
N ARG A 242 5.19 -5.77 5.13
CA ARG A 242 5.93 -6.67 4.24
C ARG A 242 6.12 -6.09 2.83
N ARG A 243 5.31 -5.10 2.45
CA ARG A 243 5.37 -4.38 1.17
C ARG A 243 6.01 -3.02 1.26
N ASN A 244 6.67 -2.75 2.40
CA ASN A 244 7.29 -1.46 2.73
C ASN A 244 6.31 -0.28 2.73
N VAL A 245 5.03 -0.53 3.04
CA VAL A 245 4.01 0.50 3.21
C VAL A 245 3.70 0.64 4.70
N MET A 246 3.91 1.83 5.24
CA MET A 246 3.48 2.20 6.59
C MET A 246 2.06 2.73 6.53
N ILE A 247 1.18 2.23 7.41
CA ILE A 247 -0.16 2.79 7.59
C ILE A 247 -0.09 3.90 8.63
N ILE A 248 -0.61 5.07 8.28
CA ILE A 248 -0.79 6.22 9.15
C ILE A 248 -2.29 6.33 9.43
N PRO A 249 -2.77 5.91 10.62
CA PRO A 249 -4.17 6.05 10.95
C PRO A 249 -4.48 7.50 11.34
N GLU A 250 -5.58 8.02 10.81
CA GLU A 250 -6.13 9.30 11.21
C GLU A 250 -7.53 9.10 11.80
N PHE A 251 -7.79 9.71 12.93
CA PHE A 251 -9.14 9.94 13.43
C PHE A 251 -9.33 11.45 13.69
N ASP A 252 -10.40 12.00 13.14
CA ASP A 252 -10.60 13.44 13.08
C ASP A 252 -11.37 13.96 14.30
N LEU A 253 -10.76 14.90 15.00
CA LEU A 253 -11.31 15.61 16.18
C LEU A 253 -10.66 16.99 16.27
N PRO A 254 -11.32 18.02 16.80
CA PRO A 254 -12.69 18.02 17.38
C PRO A 254 -13.81 18.16 16.36
N GLY A 255 -13.54 18.62 15.14
CA GLY A 255 -14.48 18.72 14.05
C GLY A 255 -14.64 17.44 13.25
N HIS A 256 -15.47 17.45 12.21
CA HIS A 256 -15.76 16.27 11.39
C HIS A 256 -16.14 15.03 12.22
N ALA A 257 -16.89 15.23 13.29
CA ALA A 257 -17.02 14.24 14.35
C ALA A 257 -18.46 13.79 14.61
N LEU A 258 -19.42 14.01 13.65
CA LEU A 258 -20.82 13.62 13.83
C LEU A 258 -20.95 12.13 14.18
N SER A 259 -20.14 11.26 13.56
CA SER A 259 -20.18 9.82 13.84
C SER A 259 -19.90 9.46 15.30
N SER A 260 -19.16 10.31 16.01
CA SER A 260 -18.87 10.13 17.43
C SER A 260 -19.73 11.03 18.33
N THR A 261 -20.03 12.28 17.95
CA THR A 261 -20.90 13.16 18.73
C THR A 261 -22.31 12.60 18.85
N ALA A 262 -22.84 12.02 17.79
CA ALA A 262 -24.15 11.35 17.79
C ALA A 262 -24.17 10.12 18.74
N VAL A 263 -23.06 9.41 18.85
CA VAL A 263 -22.95 8.24 19.74
C VAL A 263 -22.86 8.66 21.21
N PHE A 264 -22.01 9.62 21.53
CA PHE A 264 -21.78 10.03 22.92
C PHE A 264 -22.81 11.01 23.47
N GLY A 265 -23.45 11.81 22.61
CA GLY A 265 -24.53 12.72 22.93
C GLY A 265 -24.20 13.90 23.87
N ASN A 266 -23.16 13.78 24.70
CA ASN A 266 -22.79 14.77 25.71
C ASN A 266 -21.41 15.41 25.49
N VAL A 267 -20.77 15.13 24.38
CA VAL A 267 -19.40 15.61 24.06
C VAL A 267 -19.39 16.99 23.42
N THR A 268 -20.52 17.47 22.91
CA THR A 268 -20.67 18.81 22.33
C THR A 268 -20.81 19.89 23.41
N CYS A 269 -20.72 21.18 23.05
CA CYS A 269 -20.89 22.29 23.99
C CYS A 269 -22.35 22.54 24.47
N GLY A 270 -23.30 21.71 24.06
CA GLY A 270 -24.66 21.70 24.59
C GLY A 270 -25.65 22.67 23.93
N THR A 271 -25.25 23.31 22.85
CA THR A 271 -26.18 24.15 22.05
C THR A 271 -26.42 23.46 20.74
N HIS A 272 -27.62 22.86 20.59
CA HIS A 272 -28.09 22.49 19.24
C HIS A 272 -28.23 23.79 18.42
N THR A 273 -27.54 23.84 17.30
CA THR A 273 -27.73 24.94 16.36
C THR A 273 -28.67 24.47 15.27
N ASP A 274 -29.68 25.28 14.95
CA ASP A 274 -30.54 25.02 13.81
C ASP A 274 -29.83 25.25 12.45
N LYS A 275 -28.51 25.49 12.50
CA LYS A 275 -27.68 25.73 11.32
C LYS A 275 -26.66 24.61 11.20
N PRO A 276 -26.57 23.98 10.03
CA PRO A 276 -25.51 22.99 9.77
C PRO A 276 -24.13 23.65 9.78
N SER A 277 -23.11 22.84 10.00
CA SER A 277 -21.72 23.22 9.81
C SER A 277 -21.44 23.59 8.34
N ALA A 278 -20.24 24.09 8.04
CA ALA A 278 -19.81 24.34 6.66
C ALA A 278 -19.88 23.09 5.77
N CYS A 279 -19.84 21.90 6.36
CA CYS A 279 -19.97 20.62 5.66
C CYS A 279 -21.44 20.13 5.58
N GLY A 280 -22.41 20.92 6.04
CA GLY A 280 -23.83 20.58 6.02
C GLY A 280 -24.31 19.72 7.20
N GLU A 281 -23.46 19.44 8.19
CA GLU A 281 -23.75 18.58 9.33
C GLU A 281 -24.05 19.39 10.60
N PHE A 282 -24.90 18.84 11.48
CA PHE A 282 -25.24 19.44 12.77
C PHE A 282 -24.45 18.77 13.88
N ASP A 283 -24.07 19.56 14.90
CA ASP A 283 -23.43 19.06 16.14
C ASP A 283 -22.21 18.16 15.91
N ASN A 284 -21.43 18.42 14.88
CA ASN A 284 -20.27 17.60 14.49
C ASN A 284 -18.95 18.02 15.15
N VAL A 285 -19.00 18.79 16.25
CA VAL A 285 -17.79 19.29 16.92
C VAL A 285 -17.79 18.94 18.40
N TRP A 286 -16.71 18.32 18.86
CA TRP A 286 -16.47 18.09 20.27
C TRP A 286 -16.15 19.39 21.01
N CYS A 287 -16.73 19.56 22.19
CA CYS A 287 -16.48 20.73 23.03
C CYS A 287 -15.08 20.65 23.64
N VAL A 288 -14.16 21.49 23.20
CA VAL A 288 -12.79 21.55 23.71
C VAL A 288 -12.70 22.08 25.14
N GLY A 289 -13.76 22.71 25.66
CA GLY A 289 -13.84 23.17 27.06
C GLY A 289 -14.29 22.09 28.06
N LYS A 290 -14.61 20.86 27.60
CA LYS A 290 -15.02 19.77 28.50
C LYS A 290 -13.87 18.84 28.80
N GLU A 291 -13.35 18.84 30.02
CA GLU A 291 -12.27 17.96 30.47
C GLU A 291 -12.59 16.48 30.33
N SER A 292 -13.87 16.11 30.46
CA SER A 292 -14.31 14.73 30.24
C SER A 292 -14.02 14.19 28.83
N ASN A 293 -14.00 15.07 27.84
CA ASN A 293 -13.77 14.68 26.44
C ASN A 293 -12.33 14.20 26.24
N TYR A 294 -11.37 14.82 26.88
CA TYR A 294 -9.95 14.43 26.80
C TYR A 294 -9.71 13.02 27.32
N ARG A 295 -10.45 12.59 28.34
CA ARG A 295 -10.37 11.21 28.85
C ARG A 295 -10.84 10.19 27.82
N ILE A 296 -11.90 10.50 27.08
CA ILE A 296 -12.38 9.63 26.00
C ILE A 296 -11.34 9.57 24.88
N ILE A 297 -10.77 10.71 24.49
CA ILE A 297 -9.72 10.78 23.48
C ILE A 297 -8.47 9.96 23.90
N GLU A 298 -8.04 10.12 25.15
CA GLU A 298 -6.93 9.32 25.70
C GLU A 298 -7.21 7.81 25.65
N ASP A 299 -8.43 7.40 25.97
CA ASP A 299 -8.82 6.00 25.91
C ASP A 299 -8.78 5.46 24.48
N ILE A 300 -9.24 6.24 23.51
CA ILE A 300 -9.21 5.89 22.08
C ILE A 300 -7.73 5.75 21.63
N ILE A 301 -6.88 6.73 21.94
CA ILE A 301 -5.45 6.72 21.57
C ILE A 301 -4.72 5.50 22.17
N LYS A 302 -5.08 5.08 23.37
CA LYS A 302 -4.45 3.93 24.03
C LYS A 302 -4.81 2.58 23.39
N GLU A 303 -5.91 2.52 22.64
CA GLU A 303 -6.34 1.30 21.94
C GLU A 303 -5.85 1.22 20.51
N LEU A 304 -5.47 2.36 19.91
CA LEU A 304 -4.91 2.45 18.55
C LEU A 304 -3.40 2.27 18.55
#